data_fff027b35403dc59252bd66eee656945
#
_entry.id   fff027b35403dc59252bd66eee656945
#
_cell.length_a   1.000
_cell.length_b   1.000
_cell.length_c   1.000
_cell.angle_alpha   90.00
_cell.angle_beta   90.00
_cell.angle_gamma   90.00
#
_symmetry.space_group_name_H-M   'P 1'
#
loop_
_entity.id
_entity.type
_entity.pdbx_description
1 polymer ?
#
loop_
_entity_poly.entity_id
_entity_poly.type
_entity_poly.pdbx_seq_one_letter_code
_entity_poly.pdbx_strand_id
1 'polypeptide(L)'
;MMTSSVAPFSDMHLLTVLAETRSFAAAAERLAISRSSASMRIAALERMVGVPLVRRSTRQVTLTEAGRQLVDDIAPAYAQIASSFHAVHDLTGAPRGNLRITAPVALGRQYVSPTLGAFLHRYPEVRLELELTDRLVNLAHEGFDLAIRHARHVPDDYVAWELARSESLFVASESYLERRGVPAHPTELAAHDCVLYTGSPRKLVFQHMAEPGEQVQVDVRGTFTANNSEVLRDVILSGGGVGLLPDFSLRDPAARNLARVLPQWTVQGYFGRHILAIRPFSPKVPLAVHCMVEHLKTVFSAC
;
A
#
# COMPACT_ATOMS: atom_id res chain seq x y z
N MET A 1 -22.11 8.84 -43.26
CA MET A 1 -21.94 7.49 -42.69
C MET A 1 -20.75 7.54 -41.75
N MET A 2 -20.98 7.75 -40.43
CA MET A 2 -19.92 7.68 -39.42
C MET A 2 -19.72 6.19 -39.13
N THR A 3 -18.66 5.61 -39.68
CA THR A 3 -18.19 4.31 -39.22
C THR A 3 -17.76 4.45 -37.75
N SER A 4 -18.52 3.88 -36.85
CA SER A 4 -18.16 3.75 -35.45
C SER A 4 -16.86 2.94 -35.36
N SER A 5 -15.72 3.61 -35.46
CA SER A 5 -14.41 3.01 -35.26
C SER A 5 -14.22 2.79 -33.76
N VAL A 6 -14.63 1.64 -33.27
CA VAL A 6 -14.28 1.21 -31.91
C VAL A 6 -12.78 1.06 -31.86
N ALA A 7 -12.12 1.80 -30.98
CA ALA A 7 -10.67 1.69 -30.79
C ALA A 7 -10.28 0.24 -30.46
N PRO A 8 -9.19 -0.29 -31.04
CA PRO A 8 -8.77 -1.65 -30.77
C PRO A 8 -8.50 -1.87 -29.28
N PHE A 9 -9.17 -2.84 -28.69
CA PHE A 9 -9.00 -3.20 -27.26
C PHE A 9 -7.53 -3.32 -26.87
N SER A 10 -6.73 -3.94 -27.72
CA SER A 10 -5.30 -4.14 -27.47
C SER A 10 -4.48 -2.84 -27.43
N ASP A 11 -4.91 -1.77 -28.10
CA ASP A 11 -4.19 -0.48 -28.09
C ASP A 11 -4.55 0.35 -26.87
N MET A 12 -5.80 0.26 -26.39
CA MET A 12 -6.22 0.81 -25.11
C MET A 12 -5.49 0.11 -23.95
N HIS A 13 -5.39 -1.24 -23.99
CA HIS A 13 -4.59 -1.98 -23.00
C HIS A 13 -3.11 -1.58 -23.01
N LEU A 14 -2.52 -1.38 -24.20
CA LEU A 14 -1.16 -0.89 -24.29
C LEU A 14 -1.01 0.49 -23.63
N LEU A 15 -2.00 1.37 -23.74
CA LEU A 15 -1.98 2.68 -23.07
C LEU A 15 -2.01 2.54 -21.54
N THR A 16 -2.80 1.61 -20.98
CA THR A 16 -2.81 1.35 -19.53
C THR A 16 -1.46 0.82 -19.05
N VAL A 17 -0.88 -0.15 -19.76
CA VAL A 17 0.45 -0.69 -19.44
C VAL A 17 1.55 0.38 -19.57
N LEU A 18 1.44 1.26 -20.55
CA LEU A 18 2.38 2.38 -20.73
C LEU A 18 2.28 3.42 -19.61
N ALA A 19 1.08 3.66 -19.09
CA ALA A 19 0.86 4.53 -17.93
C ALA A 19 1.59 4.02 -16.68
N GLU A 20 1.54 2.70 -16.45
CA GLU A 20 2.20 2.04 -15.33
C GLU A 20 3.74 2.05 -15.48
N THR A 21 4.22 1.59 -16.63
CA THR A 21 5.66 1.39 -16.87
C THR A 21 6.42 2.67 -17.17
N ARG A 22 5.74 3.71 -17.63
CA ARG A 22 6.30 5.01 -18.08
C ARG A 22 7.42 4.87 -19.11
N SER A 23 7.47 3.72 -19.80
CA SER A 23 8.52 3.35 -20.75
C SER A 23 7.95 2.49 -21.88
N PHE A 24 8.14 2.92 -23.12
CA PHE A 24 7.76 2.11 -24.28
C PHE A 24 8.52 0.77 -24.36
N ALA A 25 9.76 0.71 -23.88
CA ALA A 25 10.52 -0.53 -23.85
C ALA A 25 9.92 -1.53 -22.84
N ALA A 26 9.68 -1.08 -21.60
CA ALA A 26 9.09 -1.93 -20.57
C ALA A 26 7.64 -2.34 -20.89
N ALA A 27 6.83 -1.44 -21.46
CA ALA A 27 5.48 -1.78 -21.92
C ALA A 27 5.49 -2.81 -23.05
N ALA A 28 6.41 -2.67 -24.01
CA ALA A 28 6.56 -3.59 -25.11
C ALA A 28 7.01 -4.98 -24.65
N GLU A 29 7.97 -5.05 -23.75
CA GLU A 29 8.44 -6.29 -23.11
C GLU A 29 7.29 -6.99 -22.37
N ARG A 30 6.54 -6.26 -21.53
CA ARG A 30 5.40 -6.82 -20.77
C ARG A 30 4.29 -7.36 -21.66
N LEU A 31 4.07 -6.77 -22.82
CA LEU A 31 3.06 -7.20 -23.80
C LEU A 31 3.60 -8.11 -24.91
N ALA A 32 4.85 -8.53 -24.83
CA ALA A 32 5.54 -9.38 -25.81
C ALA A 32 5.45 -8.83 -27.25
N ILE A 33 5.57 -7.51 -27.43
CA ILE A 33 5.60 -6.81 -28.72
C ILE A 33 6.91 -6.04 -28.90
N SER A 34 7.22 -5.58 -30.11
CA SER A 34 8.36 -4.71 -30.31
C SER A 34 8.09 -3.27 -29.85
N ARG A 35 9.14 -2.56 -29.40
CA ARG A 35 9.06 -1.14 -29.02
C ARG A 35 8.51 -0.27 -30.15
N SER A 36 8.89 -0.56 -31.39
CA SER A 36 8.39 0.14 -32.58
C SER A 36 6.89 -0.09 -32.77
N SER A 37 6.42 -1.34 -32.59
CA SER A 37 4.99 -1.66 -32.63
C SER A 37 4.23 -0.92 -31.55
N ALA A 38 4.70 -0.91 -30.31
CA ALA A 38 4.07 -0.17 -29.22
C ALA A 38 3.93 1.32 -29.55
N SER A 39 5.00 1.94 -30.08
CA SER A 39 4.98 3.35 -30.46
C SER A 39 4.02 3.67 -31.61
N MET A 40 3.95 2.78 -32.63
CA MET A 40 3.02 2.95 -33.76
C MET A 40 1.55 2.77 -33.32
N ARG A 41 1.27 1.83 -32.45
CA ARG A 41 -0.08 1.56 -31.92
C ARG A 41 -0.60 2.72 -31.08
N ILE A 42 0.22 3.30 -30.21
CA ILE A 42 -0.18 4.51 -29.46
C ILE A 42 -0.41 5.68 -30.43
N ALA A 43 0.44 5.89 -31.43
CA ALA A 43 0.23 6.95 -32.42
C ALA A 43 -1.05 6.72 -33.26
N ALA A 44 -1.44 5.47 -33.52
CA ALA A 44 -2.71 5.14 -34.16
C ALA A 44 -3.90 5.46 -33.25
N LEU A 45 -3.81 5.12 -31.96
CA LEU A 45 -4.83 5.45 -30.98
C LEU A 45 -5.02 6.95 -30.83
N GLU A 46 -3.93 7.73 -30.74
CA GLU A 46 -3.96 9.22 -30.70
C GLU A 46 -4.63 9.82 -31.94
N ARG A 47 -4.34 9.30 -33.12
CA ARG A 47 -5.00 9.73 -34.37
C ARG A 47 -6.51 9.43 -34.37
N MET A 48 -6.91 8.31 -33.79
CA MET A 48 -8.31 7.89 -33.69
C MET A 48 -9.11 8.76 -32.73
N VAL A 49 -8.51 9.10 -31.58
CA VAL A 49 -9.11 9.97 -30.55
C VAL A 49 -9.01 11.46 -30.94
N GLY A 50 -8.08 11.82 -31.84
CA GLY A 50 -7.88 13.18 -32.33
C GLY A 50 -7.06 14.09 -31.40
N VAL A 51 -6.56 13.55 -30.28
CA VAL A 51 -5.74 14.31 -29.31
C VAL A 51 -4.54 13.48 -28.86
N PRO A 52 -3.41 14.12 -28.50
CA PRO A 52 -2.28 13.42 -27.91
C PRO A 52 -2.63 12.82 -26.55
N LEU A 53 -2.31 11.54 -26.35
CA LEU A 53 -2.53 10.82 -25.08
C LEU A 53 -1.25 10.72 -24.27
N VAL A 54 -0.07 10.79 -24.93
CA VAL A 54 1.23 10.69 -24.27
C VAL A 54 2.12 11.87 -24.63
N ARG A 55 2.93 12.32 -23.65
CA ARG A 55 4.05 13.24 -23.86
C ARG A 55 5.33 12.43 -23.87
N ARG A 56 6.07 12.53 -24.96
CA ARG A 56 7.36 11.86 -25.14
C ARG A 56 8.48 12.80 -24.72
N SER A 57 9.24 12.47 -23.72
CA SER A 57 10.54 13.09 -23.44
C SER A 57 11.66 12.07 -23.64
N THR A 58 12.89 12.53 -23.77
CA THR A 58 14.06 11.65 -23.93
C THR A 58 14.32 10.76 -22.70
N ARG A 59 13.72 11.09 -21.55
CA ARG A 59 13.97 10.39 -20.27
C ARG A 59 12.76 9.61 -19.75
N GLN A 60 11.53 10.06 -20.05
CA GLN A 60 10.30 9.43 -19.55
C GLN A 60 9.14 9.65 -20.49
N VAL A 61 8.19 8.72 -20.45
CA VAL A 61 6.86 8.85 -21.06
C VAL A 61 5.89 9.25 -19.96
N THR A 62 5.13 10.31 -20.19
CA THR A 62 4.07 10.77 -19.28
C THR A 62 2.75 10.90 -20.04
N LEU A 63 1.64 10.67 -19.37
CA LEU A 63 0.32 10.89 -19.95
C LEU A 63 0.00 12.38 -20.07
N THR A 64 -0.76 12.74 -21.09
CA THR A 64 -1.49 14.03 -21.14
C THR A 64 -2.70 13.97 -20.20
N GLU A 65 -3.43 15.07 -20.04
CA GLU A 65 -4.71 15.06 -19.31
C GLU A 65 -5.72 14.11 -19.95
N ALA A 66 -5.88 14.18 -21.27
CA ALA A 66 -6.74 13.27 -22.03
C ALA A 66 -6.29 11.80 -21.89
N GLY A 67 -4.97 11.57 -21.87
CA GLY A 67 -4.41 10.23 -21.65
C GLY A 67 -4.71 9.68 -20.25
N ARG A 68 -4.60 10.55 -19.21
CA ARG A 68 -4.96 10.18 -17.84
C ARG A 68 -6.43 9.83 -17.74
N GLN A 69 -7.30 10.70 -18.20
CA GLN A 69 -8.73 10.48 -18.17
C GLN A 69 -9.11 9.16 -18.86
N LEU A 70 -8.59 8.92 -20.06
CA LEU A 70 -8.87 7.66 -20.77
C LEU A 70 -8.38 6.45 -20.00
N VAL A 71 -7.18 6.50 -19.41
CA VAL A 71 -6.64 5.39 -18.59
C VAL A 71 -7.50 5.16 -17.34
N ASP A 72 -7.90 6.22 -16.64
CA ASP A 72 -8.73 6.14 -15.43
C ASP A 72 -10.09 5.47 -15.73
N ASP A 73 -10.66 5.75 -16.90
CA ASP A 73 -11.93 5.16 -17.34
C ASP A 73 -11.80 3.68 -17.75
N ILE A 74 -10.71 3.31 -18.43
CA ILE A 74 -10.58 1.97 -19.01
C ILE A 74 -9.83 0.96 -18.13
N ALA A 75 -8.93 1.39 -17.25
CA ALA A 75 -8.15 0.48 -16.41
C ALA A 75 -9.02 -0.44 -15.53
N PRO A 76 -10.11 0.04 -14.88
CA PRO A 76 -11.01 -0.83 -14.12
C PRO A 76 -11.68 -1.90 -14.99
N ALA A 77 -12.06 -1.55 -16.23
CA ALA A 77 -12.69 -2.49 -17.16
C ALA A 77 -11.71 -3.60 -17.57
N TYR A 78 -10.43 -3.27 -17.82
CA TYR A 78 -9.40 -4.27 -18.12
C TYR A 78 -9.12 -5.18 -16.93
N ALA A 79 -9.05 -4.63 -15.71
CA ALA A 79 -8.91 -5.43 -14.50
C ALA A 79 -10.07 -6.42 -14.34
N GLN A 80 -11.30 -5.99 -14.67
CA GLN A 80 -12.48 -6.85 -14.65
C GLN A 80 -12.41 -7.98 -15.69
N ILE A 81 -12.01 -7.67 -16.93
CA ILE A 81 -11.85 -8.68 -17.99
C ILE A 81 -10.79 -9.71 -17.58
N ALA A 82 -9.64 -9.27 -17.10
CA ALA A 82 -8.57 -10.14 -16.61
C ALA A 82 -9.05 -11.04 -15.46
N SER A 83 -9.76 -10.47 -14.47
CA SER A 83 -10.35 -11.23 -13.37
C SER A 83 -11.34 -12.29 -13.85
N SER A 84 -12.19 -11.95 -14.82
CA SER A 84 -13.17 -12.90 -15.38
C SER A 84 -12.48 -14.05 -16.13
N PHE A 85 -11.41 -13.75 -16.85
CA PHE A 85 -10.60 -14.76 -17.56
C PHE A 85 -9.90 -15.71 -16.57
N HIS A 86 -9.30 -15.17 -15.51
CA HIS A 86 -8.72 -15.97 -14.42
C HIS A 86 -9.75 -16.84 -13.72
N ALA A 87 -10.95 -16.34 -13.49
CA ALA A 87 -12.02 -17.10 -12.84
C ALA A 87 -12.49 -18.33 -13.68
N VAL A 88 -12.39 -18.29 -15.01
CA VAL A 88 -12.65 -19.47 -15.85
C VAL A 88 -11.52 -20.49 -15.70
N HIS A 89 -10.28 -20.03 -15.61
CA HIS A 89 -9.13 -20.90 -15.34
C HIS A 89 -9.17 -21.51 -13.95
N ASP A 90 -9.71 -20.81 -12.94
CA ASP A 90 -9.86 -21.30 -11.56
C ASP A 90 -10.81 -22.50 -11.44
N LEU A 91 -11.65 -22.77 -12.47
CA LEU A 91 -12.47 -23.98 -12.53
C LEU A 91 -11.64 -25.28 -12.57
N THR A 92 -10.35 -25.19 -12.87
CA THR A 92 -9.42 -26.35 -12.86
C THR A 92 -8.83 -26.65 -11.48
N GLY A 93 -9.15 -25.84 -10.46
CA GLY A 93 -8.85 -26.13 -9.05
C GLY A 93 -7.43 -25.82 -8.56
N ALA A 94 -6.50 -25.38 -9.42
CA ALA A 94 -5.14 -24.99 -9.02
C ALA A 94 -4.92 -23.47 -9.21
N PRO A 95 -4.44 -22.73 -8.18
CA PRO A 95 -4.11 -21.31 -8.31
C PRO A 95 -2.90 -21.13 -9.23
N ARG A 96 -3.00 -20.21 -10.18
CA ARG A 96 -1.96 -19.94 -11.19
C ARG A 96 -2.05 -18.53 -11.74
N GLY A 97 -1.03 -18.11 -12.50
CA GLY A 97 -0.97 -16.81 -13.15
C GLY A 97 -0.20 -15.77 -12.33
N ASN A 98 -0.25 -14.53 -12.75
CA ASN A 98 0.44 -13.43 -12.07
C ASN A 98 -0.40 -12.92 -10.92
N LEU A 99 0.23 -12.72 -9.77
CA LEU A 99 -0.34 -12.13 -8.57
C LEU A 99 0.53 -10.95 -8.15
N ARG A 100 0.01 -9.74 -8.31
CA ARG A 100 0.73 -8.51 -7.99
C ARG A 100 0.20 -7.92 -6.69
N ILE A 101 1.04 -7.89 -5.66
CA ILE A 101 0.65 -7.44 -4.32
C ILE A 101 1.50 -6.25 -3.87
N THR A 102 0.93 -5.42 -3.01
CA THR A 102 1.66 -4.30 -2.40
C THR A 102 1.46 -4.27 -0.88
N ALA A 103 2.48 -3.83 -0.16
CA ALA A 103 2.45 -3.69 1.29
C ALA A 103 3.32 -2.50 1.74
N PRO A 104 3.06 -1.91 2.93
CA PRO A 104 3.98 -1.00 3.57
C PRO A 104 5.34 -1.67 3.79
N VAL A 105 6.42 -0.91 3.67
CA VAL A 105 7.79 -1.46 3.69
C VAL A 105 8.03 -2.30 4.95
N ALA A 106 7.78 -1.75 6.13
CA ALA A 106 8.02 -2.44 7.40
C ALA A 106 7.18 -3.73 7.52
N LEU A 107 5.88 -3.65 7.23
CA LEU A 107 4.97 -4.78 7.32
C LEU A 107 5.33 -5.87 6.29
N GLY A 108 5.63 -5.45 5.07
CA GLY A 108 6.02 -6.34 3.98
C GLY A 108 7.31 -7.11 4.28
N ARG A 109 8.32 -6.43 4.83
CA ARG A 109 9.60 -7.05 5.21
C ARG A 109 9.48 -7.99 6.40
N GLN A 110 8.74 -7.58 7.43
CA GLN A 110 8.68 -8.34 8.69
C GLN A 110 7.72 -9.53 8.63
N TYR A 111 6.61 -9.43 7.92
CA TYR A 111 5.54 -10.43 7.97
C TYR A 111 5.25 -11.09 6.61
N VAL A 112 5.27 -10.35 5.52
CA VAL A 112 4.88 -10.89 4.21
C VAL A 112 6.05 -11.63 3.56
N SER A 113 7.14 -10.92 3.30
CA SER A 113 8.31 -11.45 2.58
C SER A 113 8.85 -12.77 3.14
N PRO A 114 9.00 -12.97 4.47
CA PRO A 114 9.55 -14.21 5.01
C PRO A 114 8.70 -15.46 4.70
N THR A 115 7.42 -15.28 4.38
CA THR A 115 6.47 -16.40 4.18
C THR A 115 6.23 -16.74 2.70
N LEU A 116 6.68 -15.88 1.80
CA LEU A 116 6.41 -16.04 0.35
C LEU A 116 7.09 -17.28 -0.25
N GLY A 117 8.23 -17.69 0.28
CA GLY A 117 8.89 -18.94 -0.15
C GLY A 117 7.98 -20.16 0.03
N ALA A 118 7.33 -20.27 1.20
CA ALA A 118 6.40 -21.37 1.49
C ALA A 118 5.13 -21.28 0.59
N PHE A 119 4.63 -20.06 0.34
CA PHE A 119 3.51 -19.85 -0.56
C PHE A 119 3.83 -20.31 -1.99
N LEU A 120 4.94 -19.86 -2.55
CA LEU A 120 5.36 -20.20 -3.92
C LEU A 120 5.69 -21.69 -4.06
N HIS A 121 6.22 -22.34 -3.03
CA HIS A 121 6.44 -23.78 -3.03
C HIS A 121 5.11 -24.55 -3.06
N ARG A 122 4.10 -24.08 -2.35
CA ARG A 122 2.75 -24.66 -2.35
C ARG A 122 1.99 -24.44 -3.65
N TYR A 123 2.24 -23.32 -4.33
CA TYR A 123 1.54 -22.90 -5.55
C TYR A 123 2.54 -22.54 -6.67
N PRO A 124 3.20 -23.53 -7.28
CA PRO A 124 4.33 -23.30 -8.19
C PRO A 124 3.95 -22.65 -9.52
N GLU A 125 2.66 -22.65 -9.89
CA GLU A 125 2.17 -22.00 -11.11
C GLU A 125 1.81 -20.52 -10.89
N VAL A 126 1.91 -20.00 -9.65
CA VAL A 126 1.72 -18.58 -9.33
C VAL A 126 3.04 -17.83 -9.51
N ARG A 127 2.99 -16.75 -10.26
CA ARG A 127 4.09 -15.77 -10.37
C ARG A 127 3.74 -14.58 -9.51
N LEU A 128 4.53 -14.32 -8.46
CA LEU A 128 4.27 -13.29 -7.48
C LEU A 128 5.17 -12.08 -7.72
N GLU A 129 4.58 -10.90 -7.77
CA GLU A 129 5.27 -9.62 -7.73
C GLU A 129 4.86 -8.89 -6.44
N LEU A 130 5.86 -8.55 -5.60
CA LEU A 130 5.67 -7.79 -4.36
C LEU A 130 6.29 -6.41 -4.51
N GLU A 131 5.48 -5.37 -4.43
CA GLU A 131 5.94 -3.98 -4.35
C GLU A 131 5.78 -3.44 -2.93
N LEU A 132 6.89 -3.03 -2.31
CA LEU A 132 6.90 -2.43 -0.97
C LEU A 132 6.87 -0.91 -1.10
N THR A 133 5.81 -0.28 -0.59
CA THR A 133 5.67 1.17 -0.61
C THR A 133 4.76 1.68 0.50
N ASP A 134 5.21 2.78 1.15
CA ASP A 134 4.44 3.46 2.21
C ASP A 134 3.52 4.56 1.64
N ARG A 135 3.52 4.80 0.33
CA ARG A 135 2.54 5.69 -0.30
C ARG A 135 1.18 5.02 -0.44
N LEU A 136 0.14 5.82 -0.44
CA LEU A 136 -1.18 5.35 -0.87
C LEU A 136 -1.16 5.09 -2.37
N VAL A 137 -1.59 3.90 -2.77
CA VAL A 137 -1.69 3.46 -4.16
C VAL A 137 -3.15 3.29 -4.57
N ASN A 138 -3.47 3.62 -5.80
CA ASN A 138 -4.75 3.24 -6.40
C ASN A 138 -4.59 1.85 -7.02
N LEU A 139 -5.13 0.83 -6.36
CA LEU A 139 -4.90 -0.57 -6.74
C LEU A 139 -5.38 -0.87 -8.16
N ALA A 140 -6.56 -0.39 -8.53
CA ALA A 140 -7.13 -0.63 -9.85
C ALA A 140 -6.32 0.05 -10.95
N HIS A 141 -5.89 1.29 -10.71
CA HIS A 141 -5.12 2.08 -11.68
C HIS A 141 -3.68 1.59 -11.82
N GLU A 142 -3.08 1.11 -10.73
CA GLU A 142 -1.68 0.64 -10.72
C GLU A 142 -1.57 -0.88 -10.95
N GLY A 143 -2.69 -1.57 -11.19
CA GLY A 143 -2.73 -2.98 -11.55
C GLY A 143 -2.35 -3.92 -10.42
N PHE A 144 -2.62 -3.58 -9.17
CA PHE A 144 -2.44 -4.48 -8.04
C PHE A 144 -3.68 -5.35 -7.81
N ASP A 145 -3.46 -6.64 -7.61
CA ASP A 145 -4.52 -7.60 -7.29
C ASP A 145 -4.89 -7.56 -5.81
N LEU A 146 -3.93 -7.24 -4.95
CA LEU A 146 -4.09 -7.24 -3.49
C LEU A 146 -3.14 -6.22 -2.85
N ALA A 147 -3.62 -5.51 -1.82
CA ALA A 147 -2.76 -4.70 -0.96
C ALA A 147 -2.91 -5.13 0.49
N ILE A 148 -1.81 -5.21 1.22
CA ILE A 148 -1.82 -5.28 2.67
C ILE A 148 -1.71 -3.86 3.19
N ARG A 149 -2.61 -3.43 4.07
CA ARG A 149 -2.60 -2.06 4.60
C ARG A 149 -3.00 -2.02 6.06
N HIS A 150 -2.38 -1.12 6.79
CA HIS A 150 -2.81 -0.71 8.13
C HIS A 150 -3.85 0.40 7.93
N ALA A 151 -5.13 0.07 7.98
CA ALA A 151 -6.21 0.96 7.59
C ALA A 151 -7.32 1.06 8.64
N ARG A 152 -8.00 2.20 8.64
CA ARG A 152 -9.19 2.48 9.45
C ARG A 152 -10.47 2.30 8.67
N HIS A 153 -10.41 2.71 7.43
CA HIS A 153 -11.54 2.74 6.52
C HIS A 153 -11.13 2.13 5.19
N VAL A 154 -12.01 1.35 4.63
CA VAL A 154 -11.86 0.77 3.30
C VAL A 154 -12.90 1.47 2.43
N PRO A 155 -12.52 2.01 1.27
CA PRO A 155 -13.50 2.58 0.33
C PRO A 155 -14.55 1.55 -0.08
N ASP A 156 -15.78 2.00 -0.39
CA ASP A 156 -16.92 1.13 -0.68
C ASP A 156 -16.75 0.28 -1.95
N ASP A 157 -15.86 0.71 -2.84
CA ASP A 157 -15.47 0.01 -4.07
C ASP A 157 -14.38 -1.06 -3.87
N TYR A 158 -14.02 -1.35 -2.62
CA TYR A 158 -13.02 -2.35 -2.27
C TYR A 158 -13.59 -3.47 -1.40
N VAL A 159 -13.00 -4.64 -1.50
CA VAL A 159 -13.24 -5.78 -0.59
C VAL A 159 -12.06 -5.89 0.35
N ALA A 160 -12.33 -6.12 1.63
CA ALA A 160 -11.31 -6.26 2.65
C ALA A 160 -11.48 -7.55 3.46
N TRP A 161 -10.35 -8.12 3.84
CA TRP A 161 -10.23 -9.21 4.82
C TRP A 161 -9.35 -8.74 5.96
N GLU A 162 -9.83 -8.90 7.18
CA GLU A 162 -9.01 -8.64 8.37
C GLU A 162 -7.95 -9.74 8.50
N LEU A 163 -6.69 -9.33 8.60
CA LEU A 163 -5.55 -10.21 8.84
C LEU A 163 -5.16 -10.22 10.31
N ALA A 164 -5.10 -9.04 10.93
CA ALA A 164 -4.78 -8.89 12.35
C ALA A 164 -5.29 -7.56 12.90
N ARG A 165 -5.36 -7.46 14.23
CA ARG A 165 -5.45 -6.19 14.94
C ARG A 165 -4.08 -5.61 15.15
N SER A 166 -4.00 -4.29 15.21
CA SER A 166 -2.77 -3.57 15.49
C SER A 166 -3.07 -2.32 16.31
N GLU A 167 -2.19 -2.01 17.24
CA GLU A 167 -2.29 -0.84 18.10
C GLU A 167 -1.18 0.14 17.77
N SER A 168 -1.45 1.43 18.03
CA SER A 168 -0.42 2.46 17.97
C SER A 168 0.11 2.74 19.36
N LEU A 169 1.41 2.65 19.52
CA LEU A 169 2.08 2.78 20.81
C LEU A 169 3.04 3.97 20.80
N PHE A 170 3.00 4.79 21.85
CA PHE A 170 4.04 5.77 22.09
C PHE A 170 5.24 5.10 22.73
N VAL A 171 6.41 5.37 22.15
CA VAL A 171 7.68 4.79 22.59
C VAL A 171 8.79 5.83 22.57
N ALA A 172 9.78 5.62 23.40
CA ALA A 172 11.04 6.37 23.39
C ALA A 172 12.20 5.44 23.78
N SER A 173 13.43 5.81 23.43
CA SER A 173 14.60 5.10 23.94
C SER A 173 14.85 5.39 25.40
N GLU A 174 15.37 4.42 26.14
CA GLU A 174 15.74 4.60 27.55
C GLU A 174 16.68 5.82 27.74
N SER A 175 17.67 5.96 26.87
CA SER A 175 18.61 7.08 26.91
C SER A 175 17.96 8.46 26.70
N TYR A 176 16.88 8.54 25.93
CA TYR A 176 16.09 9.77 25.81
C TYR A 176 15.32 10.04 27.10
N LEU A 177 14.67 9.03 27.67
CA LEU A 177 13.86 9.14 28.89
C LEU A 177 14.72 9.52 30.12
N GLU A 178 15.94 8.99 30.21
CA GLU A 178 16.91 9.38 31.25
C GLU A 178 17.26 10.89 31.22
N ARG A 179 17.39 11.44 30.00
CA ARG A 179 17.73 12.87 29.83
C ARG A 179 16.55 13.82 29.97
N ARG A 180 15.35 13.40 29.53
CA ARG A 180 14.19 14.29 29.37
C ARG A 180 13.03 13.97 30.30
N GLY A 181 13.13 12.90 31.09
CA GLY A 181 12.06 12.36 31.91
C GLY A 181 11.07 11.49 31.12
N VAL A 182 10.28 10.73 31.87
CA VAL A 182 9.21 9.89 31.35
C VAL A 182 7.91 10.69 31.42
N PRO A 183 7.24 10.99 30.29
CA PRO A 183 5.95 11.69 30.31
C PRO A 183 4.89 10.83 31.04
N ALA A 184 4.30 11.33 32.09
CA ALA A 184 3.24 10.68 32.86
C ALA A 184 1.84 11.00 32.32
N HIS A 185 1.68 12.14 31.67
CA HIS A 185 0.42 12.59 31.10
C HIS A 185 0.62 13.09 29.64
N PRO A 186 -0.37 12.93 28.72
CA PRO A 186 -0.23 13.38 27.32
C PRO A 186 0.16 14.84 27.15
N THR A 187 -0.27 15.76 28.03
CA THR A 187 0.08 17.17 27.94
C THR A 187 1.58 17.44 28.06
N GLU A 188 2.33 16.57 28.71
CA GLU A 188 3.77 16.69 28.85
C GLU A 188 4.52 16.50 27.52
N LEU A 189 3.87 15.84 26.51
CA LEU A 189 4.44 15.69 25.17
C LEU A 189 4.69 17.02 24.47
N ALA A 190 4.02 18.12 24.90
CA ALA A 190 4.29 19.45 24.38
C ALA A 190 5.72 19.93 24.70
N ALA A 191 6.35 19.40 25.78
CA ALA A 191 7.73 19.67 26.17
C ALA A 191 8.74 18.67 25.64
N HIS A 192 8.28 17.60 24.99
CA HIS A 192 9.14 16.57 24.39
C HIS A 192 9.36 16.79 22.89
N ASP A 193 10.50 16.32 22.40
CA ASP A 193 10.73 16.17 20.96
C ASP A 193 9.92 14.99 20.44
N CYS A 194 9.12 15.19 19.39
CA CYS A 194 8.27 14.14 18.86
C CYS A 194 8.73 13.70 17.46
N VAL A 195 8.79 12.39 17.27
CA VAL A 195 9.08 11.72 16.00
C VAL A 195 7.77 11.23 15.40
N LEU A 196 7.34 11.80 14.28
CA LEU A 196 5.98 11.65 13.77
C LEU A 196 5.96 11.12 12.34
N TYR A 197 4.85 10.52 11.94
CA TYR A 197 4.62 10.22 10.53
C TYR A 197 4.38 11.48 9.70
N THR A 198 4.88 11.47 8.48
CA THR A 198 4.63 12.55 7.51
C THR A 198 3.12 12.72 7.30
N GLY A 199 2.64 13.96 7.41
CA GLY A 199 1.20 14.26 7.30
C GLY A 199 0.40 14.08 8.58
N SER A 200 1.06 13.73 9.70
CA SER A 200 0.39 13.69 11.01
C SER A 200 -0.12 15.06 11.42
N PRO A 201 -1.32 15.13 12.02
CA PRO A 201 -1.79 16.37 12.60
C PRO A 201 -0.88 16.82 13.74
N ARG A 202 -0.63 18.12 13.86
CA ARG A 202 0.12 18.68 15.01
C ARG A 202 -0.62 18.46 16.32
N LYS A 203 -1.97 18.45 16.29
CA LYS A 203 -2.81 18.16 17.45
C LYS A 203 -3.12 16.67 17.48
N LEU A 204 -2.60 16.01 18.48
CA LEU A 204 -2.93 14.61 18.76
C LEU A 204 -4.05 14.56 19.80
N VAL A 205 -5.01 13.68 19.59
CA VAL A 205 -6.11 13.44 20.52
C VAL A 205 -5.87 12.13 21.23
N PHE A 206 -5.73 12.20 22.55
CA PHE A 206 -5.54 11.07 23.42
C PHE A 206 -6.84 10.72 24.11
N GLN A 207 -7.08 9.43 24.31
CA GLN A 207 -8.21 8.92 25.08
C GLN A 207 -7.67 7.99 26.16
N HIS A 208 -8.10 8.21 27.43
CA HIS A 208 -7.74 7.32 28.51
C HIS A 208 -8.44 5.98 28.37
N MET A 209 -7.71 4.86 28.56
CA MET A 209 -8.25 3.52 28.28
C MET A 209 -9.29 3.08 29.30
N ALA A 210 -9.13 3.43 30.58
CA ALA A 210 -10.05 3.09 31.66
C ALA A 210 -11.21 4.10 31.80
N GLU A 211 -11.02 5.33 31.31
CA GLU A 211 -12.00 6.42 31.39
C GLU A 211 -12.30 6.97 29.98
N PRO A 212 -13.17 6.31 29.20
CA PRO A 212 -13.41 6.68 27.81
C PRO A 212 -13.97 8.10 27.60
N GLY A 213 -14.48 8.74 28.65
CA GLY A 213 -14.89 10.16 28.63
C GLY A 213 -13.74 11.14 28.75
N GLU A 214 -12.56 10.72 29.21
CA GLU A 214 -11.39 11.56 29.35
C GLU A 214 -10.63 11.63 28.02
N GLN A 215 -10.71 12.79 27.35
CA GLN A 215 -9.99 13.08 26.13
C GLN A 215 -9.10 14.31 26.34
N VAL A 216 -7.86 14.20 25.87
CA VAL A 216 -6.87 15.26 25.95
C VAL A 216 -6.34 15.56 24.56
N GLN A 217 -6.34 16.85 24.19
CA GLN A 217 -5.69 17.31 22.95
C GLN A 217 -4.35 17.94 23.29
N VAL A 218 -3.31 17.54 22.55
CA VAL A 218 -1.96 18.02 22.75
C VAL A 218 -1.36 18.52 21.45
N ASP A 219 -0.83 19.72 21.44
CA ASP A 219 0.03 20.21 20.38
C ASP A 219 1.43 19.61 20.55
N VAL A 220 1.84 18.76 19.61
CA VAL A 220 3.14 18.10 19.64
C VAL A 220 4.14 18.80 18.72
N ARG A 221 5.37 18.92 19.17
CA ARG A 221 6.47 19.45 18.39
C ARG A 221 7.15 18.33 17.61
N GLY A 222 6.79 18.15 16.34
CA GLY A 222 7.47 17.23 15.44
C GLY A 222 8.87 17.74 15.09
N THR A 223 9.91 17.12 15.64
CA THR A 223 11.31 17.45 15.33
C THR A 223 11.81 16.66 14.12
N PHE A 224 11.20 15.50 13.86
CA PHE A 224 11.49 14.66 12.72
C PHE A 224 10.21 14.02 12.18
N THR A 225 10.11 13.89 10.86
CA THR A 225 8.99 13.20 10.21
C THR A 225 9.49 12.28 9.10
N ALA A 226 8.88 11.08 9.00
CA ALA A 226 9.08 10.16 7.90
C ALA A 226 7.77 9.40 7.61
N ASN A 227 7.66 8.82 6.43
CA ASN A 227 6.51 8.00 6.04
C ASN A 227 6.71 6.49 6.31
N ASN A 228 7.80 6.12 6.96
CA ASN A 228 8.19 4.72 7.19
C ASN A 228 8.44 4.46 8.68
N SER A 229 7.84 3.39 9.23
CA SER A 229 7.95 3.06 10.66
C SER A 229 9.33 2.56 11.10
N GLU A 230 10.08 1.91 10.20
CA GLU A 230 11.45 1.48 10.52
C GLU A 230 12.38 2.69 10.67
N VAL A 231 12.26 3.67 9.77
CA VAL A 231 13.03 4.93 9.85
C VAL A 231 12.68 5.70 11.12
N LEU A 232 11.39 5.81 11.47
CA LEU A 232 10.97 6.46 12.70
C LEU A 232 11.52 5.73 13.94
N ARG A 233 11.43 4.38 13.94
CA ARG A 233 11.99 3.55 15.02
C ARG A 233 13.48 3.81 15.21
N ASP A 234 14.25 3.85 14.14
CA ASP A 234 15.70 4.03 14.20
C ASP A 234 16.06 5.42 14.77
N VAL A 235 15.31 6.47 14.40
CA VAL A 235 15.47 7.80 14.98
C VAL A 235 15.10 7.83 16.47
N ILE A 236 14.02 7.15 16.86
CA ILE A 236 13.62 7.06 18.29
C ILE A 236 14.70 6.29 19.09
N LEU A 237 15.22 5.19 18.54
CA LEU A 237 16.30 4.41 19.17
C LEU A 237 17.57 5.23 19.40
N SER A 238 17.90 6.12 18.46
CA SER A 238 19.06 7.02 18.60
C SER A 238 18.83 8.18 19.57
N GLY A 239 17.69 8.21 20.25
CA GLY A 239 17.37 9.26 21.24
C GLY A 239 16.78 10.52 20.62
N GLY A 240 16.19 10.45 19.44
CA GLY A 240 15.61 11.57 18.71
C GLY A 240 14.28 12.10 19.27
N GLY A 241 13.64 11.38 20.20
CA GLY A 241 12.40 11.82 20.82
C GLY A 241 11.43 10.70 21.18
N VAL A 242 10.20 11.11 21.50
CA VAL A 242 9.05 10.23 21.70
C VAL A 242 8.32 10.06 20.36
N GLY A 243 8.02 8.82 19.96
CA GLY A 243 7.34 8.58 18.69
C GLY A 243 6.19 7.61 18.80
N LEU A 244 5.31 7.67 17.80
CA LEU A 244 4.17 6.77 17.67
C LEU A 244 4.50 5.70 16.63
N LEU A 245 4.54 4.44 17.05
CA LEU A 245 4.79 3.29 16.17
C LEU A 245 3.64 2.28 16.25
N PRO A 246 3.36 1.55 15.16
CA PRO A 246 2.53 0.37 15.26
C PRO A 246 3.17 -0.69 16.14
N ASP A 247 2.37 -1.44 16.89
CA ASP A 247 2.82 -2.49 17.82
C ASP A 247 3.71 -3.55 17.16
N PHE A 248 3.43 -3.90 15.91
CA PHE A 248 4.25 -4.85 15.16
C PHE A 248 5.69 -4.35 14.94
N SER A 249 5.92 -3.03 14.87
CA SER A 249 7.27 -2.45 14.75
C SER A 249 8.14 -2.68 16.00
N LEU A 250 7.51 -3.00 17.14
CA LEU A 250 8.22 -3.28 18.40
C LEU A 250 8.58 -4.75 18.58
N ARG A 251 8.02 -5.64 17.77
CA ARG A 251 8.37 -7.07 17.78
C ARG A 251 9.72 -7.36 17.13
N ASP A 252 10.24 -6.40 16.36
CA ASP A 252 11.59 -6.49 15.80
C ASP A 252 12.62 -6.49 16.94
N PRO A 253 13.58 -7.43 16.95
CA PRO A 253 14.69 -7.42 17.91
C PRO A 253 15.45 -6.11 18.02
N ALA A 254 15.49 -5.33 16.95
CA ALA A 254 16.08 -3.99 16.96
C ALA A 254 15.33 -3.00 17.89
N ALA A 255 14.07 -3.24 18.22
CA ALA A 255 13.27 -2.38 19.10
C ALA A 255 13.42 -2.65 20.60
N ARG A 256 14.31 -3.57 21.03
CA ARG A 256 14.46 -4.02 22.44
C ARG A 256 14.73 -2.90 23.43
N ASN A 257 15.35 -1.80 23.00
CA ASN A 257 15.70 -0.66 23.85
C ASN A 257 14.67 0.46 23.76
N LEU A 258 13.46 0.17 23.27
CA LEU A 258 12.34 1.10 23.29
C LEU A 258 11.43 0.80 24.47
N ALA A 259 11.21 1.81 25.30
CA ALA A 259 10.23 1.76 26.37
C ALA A 259 8.90 2.35 25.91
N ARG A 260 7.78 1.69 26.25
CA ARG A 260 6.44 2.25 26.04
C ARG A 260 6.22 3.40 27.04
N VAL A 261 5.77 4.53 26.51
CA VAL A 261 5.35 5.69 27.31
C VAL A 261 3.84 5.87 27.20
N LEU A 262 3.22 6.50 28.20
CA LEU A 262 1.77 6.73 28.27
C LEU A 262 0.93 5.44 28.06
N PRO A 263 1.20 4.34 28.79
CA PRO A 263 0.59 3.04 28.50
C PRO A 263 -0.93 3.01 28.76
N GLN A 264 -1.46 3.97 29.51
CA GLN A 264 -2.91 4.10 29.80
C GLN A 264 -3.68 4.90 28.75
N TRP A 265 -2.99 5.40 27.70
CA TRP A 265 -3.56 6.27 26.71
C TRP A 265 -3.51 5.66 25.32
N THR A 266 -4.59 5.79 24.57
CA THR A 266 -4.63 5.52 23.13
C THR A 266 -4.69 6.82 22.35
N VAL A 267 -4.09 6.85 21.16
CA VAL A 267 -4.21 7.99 20.25
C VAL A 267 -5.34 7.72 19.29
N GLN A 268 -6.34 8.58 19.35
CA GLN A 268 -7.42 8.54 18.39
C GLN A 268 -6.91 9.13 17.07
N GLY A 269 -7.12 8.39 16.09
CA GLY A 269 -7.08 8.99 14.81
C GLY A 269 -5.78 8.87 14.04
N TYR A 270 -4.76 8.19 14.48
CA TYR A 270 -3.47 8.18 13.81
C TYR A 270 -3.31 7.04 12.79
N PHE A 271 -3.48 5.80 13.21
CA PHE A 271 -3.50 4.61 12.34
C PHE A 271 -4.83 3.89 12.40
N GLY A 272 -5.07 3.00 11.47
CA GLY A 272 -6.10 1.99 11.58
C GLY A 272 -5.83 1.07 12.79
N ARG A 273 -6.88 0.38 13.23
CA ARG A 273 -6.77 -0.67 14.26
C ARG A 273 -6.64 -2.07 13.65
N HIS A 274 -6.58 -2.15 12.32
CA HIS A 274 -6.60 -3.41 11.60
C HIS A 274 -5.54 -3.42 10.50
N ILE A 275 -4.87 -4.53 10.39
CA ILE A 275 -4.10 -4.88 9.22
C ILE A 275 -5.06 -5.63 8.29
N LEU A 276 -5.29 -5.07 7.13
CA LEU A 276 -6.25 -5.57 6.16
C LEU A 276 -5.54 -6.02 4.88
N ALA A 277 -6.03 -7.10 4.29
CA ALA A 277 -5.83 -7.39 2.88
C ALA A 277 -6.99 -6.75 2.11
N ILE A 278 -6.72 -5.87 1.17
CA ILE A 278 -7.73 -5.14 0.41
C ILE A 278 -7.51 -5.31 -1.09
N ARG A 279 -8.60 -5.35 -1.83
CA ARG A 279 -8.57 -5.41 -3.29
C ARG A 279 -9.73 -4.62 -3.90
N PRO A 280 -9.63 -4.15 -5.15
CA PRO A 280 -10.78 -3.60 -5.86
C PRO A 280 -11.92 -4.63 -5.93
N PHE A 281 -13.15 -4.15 -5.79
CA PHE A 281 -14.32 -5.03 -5.93
C PHE A 281 -14.36 -5.66 -7.33
N SER A 282 -14.60 -6.95 -7.35
CA SER A 282 -14.92 -7.70 -8.57
C SER A 282 -15.84 -8.86 -8.18
N PRO A 283 -16.83 -9.21 -8.99
CA PRO A 283 -17.80 -10.27 -8.69
C PRO A 283 -17.17 -11.63 -8.38
N LYS A 284 -15.98 -11.87 -8.93
CA LYS A 284 -15.20 -13.11 -8.68
C LYS A 284 -13.84 -12.76 -8.14
N VAL A 285 -13.43 -13.47 -7.10
CA VAL A 285 -12.08 -13.39 -6.53
C VAL A 285 -11.20 -14.45 -7.22
N PRO A 286 -10.09 -14.08 -7.88
CA PRO A 286 -9.15 -15.06 -8.43
C PRO A 286 -8.64 -16.01 -7.35
N LEU A 287 -8.49 -17.29 -7.68
CA LEU A 287 -8.09 -18.32 -6.71
C LEU A 287 -6.71 -18.02 -6.10
N ALA A 288 -5.77 -17.48 -6.88
CA ALA A 288 -4.46 -17.08 -6.38
C ALA A 288 -4.56 -15.97 -5.30
N VAL A 289 -5.47 -14.99 -5.48
CA VAL A 289 -5.74 -13.95 -4.47
C VAL A 289 -6.34 -14.57 -3.22
N HIS A 290 -7.34 -15.45 -3.37
CA HIS A 290 -7.96 -16.13 -2.24
C HIS A 290 -6.93 -16.95 -1.45
N CYS A 291 -6.11 -17.75 -2.13
CA CYS A 291 -5.04 -18.54 -1.50
C CYS A 291 -4.02 -17.66 -0.78
N MET A 292 -3.67 -16.49 -1.35
CA MET A 292 -2.76 -15.53 -0.70
C MET A 292 -3.39 -14.94 0.56
N VAL A 293 -4.65 -14.56 0.52
CA VAL A 293 -5.36 -14.05 1.70
C VAL A 293 -5.40 -15.08 2.82
N GLU A 294 -5.73 -16.34 2.53
CA GLU A 294 -5.76 -17.42 3.53
C GLU A 294 -4.35 -17.72 4.07
N HIS A 295 -3.33 -17.68 3.21
CA HIS A 295 -1.94 -17.79 3.64
C HIS A 295 -1.55 -16.68 4.60
N LEU A 296 -1.87 -15.42 4.27
CA LEU A 296 -1.59 -14.27 5.13
C LEU A 296 -2.37 -14.31 6.45
N LYS A 297 -3.64 -14.73 6.44
CA LYS A 297 -4.39 -14.95 7.69
C LYS A 297 -3.68 -15.91 8.62
N THR A 298 -3.17 -17.03 8.10
CA THR A 298 -2.40 -18.00 8.90
C THR A 298 -1.14 -17.37 9.48
N VAL A 299 -0.41 -16.58 8.69
CA VAL A 299 0.80 -15.87 9.11
C VAL A 299 0.50 -14.89 10.24
N PHE A 300 -0.50 -14.05 10.05
CA PHE A 300 -0.87 -13.01 11.03
C PHE A 300 -1.56 -13.56 12.28
N SER A 301 -2.19 -14.73 12.21
CA SER A 301 -2.77 -15.41 13.38
C SER A 301 -1.70 -16.03 14.30
N ALA A 302 -0.51 -16.29 13.78
CA ALA A 302 0.62 -16.82 14.55
C ALA A 302 1.46 -15.71 15.21
N CYS A 303 1.11 -14.45 15.00
CA CYS A 303 1.79 -13.26 15.52
C CYS A 303 0.98 -12.61 16.64
#